data_d206b0184de35384a219b511c1a5b287
#
_entry.id   d206b0184de35384a219b511c1a5b287
#
_cell.length_a   1.000
_cell.length_b   1.000
_cell.length_c   1.000
_cell.angle_alpha   90.00
_cell.angle_beta   90.00
_cell.angle_gamma   90.00
#
_symmetry.space_group_name_H-M   'P 1'
#
loop_
_entity.id
_entity.type
_entity.pdbx_description
1 polymer ?
#
loop_
_entity_poly.entity_id
_entity_poly.type
_entity_poly.pdbx_seq_one_letter_code
_entity_poly.pdbx_strand_id
1 'polypeptide(L)'
;MLQVYLVRHGETEWNLARRIQGQSDSPLTATGRLQAKQVAERIKSEGITHIITSDMGRTLETAQIIASVCGCEIITEPRLRELNMGVLEQRAIESLTAEEEQWCKSLIDGTRGGRIPNGESMEELYTRMFAALNSCLDLPEGSRPLLVSHGIALSSLISRIMGVPAYSERRLRLRNCSLSRVDYQNSPWLASGWIVETAGEVTHLTQPALDEQQG
;
A
#
# COMPACT_ATOMS: atom_id res chain seq x y z
N MET A 1 -12.41 2.34 19.80
CA MET A 1 -12.14 1.62 18.54
C MET A 1 -11.41 2.58 17.61
N LEU A 2 -10.22 2.24 17.14
CA LEU A 2 -9.46 3.05 16.17
C LEU A 2 -9.73 2.53 14.77
N GLN A 3 -10.11 3.44 13.85
CA GLN A 3 -10.34 3.14 12.42
C GLN A 3 -9.17 3.70 11.63
N VAL A 4 -8.49 2.86 10.84
CA VAL A 4 -7.37 3.23 10.00
C VAL A 4 -7.73 2.96 8.53
N TYR A 5 -7.66 3.99 7.71
CA TYR A 5 -7.89 3.91 6.27
C TYR A 5 -6.56 3.68 5.54
N LEU A 6 -6.59 2.90 4.48
CA LEU A 6 -5.41 2.55 3.70
C LEU A 6 -5.69 2.87 2.22
N VAL A 7 -4.81 3.62 1.58
CA VAL A 7 -4.92 3.98 0.16
C VAL A 7 -3.61 3.67 -0.56
N ARG A 8 -3.67 2.92 -1.66
CA ARG A 8 -2.56 2.78 -2.59
C ARG A 8 -2.42 4.05 -3.41
N HIS A 9 -1.17 4.48 -3.69
CA HIS A 9 -0.90 5.63 -4.56
C HIS A 9 -1.63 5.55 -5.91
N GLY A 10 -1.84 6.70 -6.57
CA GLY A 10 -2.41 6.79 -7.92
C GLY A 10 -1.52 6.15 -8.98
N GLU A 11 -2.09 5.90 -10.15
CA GLU A 11 -1.36 5.37 -11.31
C GLU A 11 -0.13 6.22 -11.64
N THR A 12 1.00 5.58 -11.93
CA THR A 12 2.26 6.22 -12.33
C THR A 12 2.63 5.88 -13.77
N GLU A 13 3.54 6.67 -14.35
CA GLU A 13 4.10 6.39 -15.69
C GLU A 13 4.73 4.99 -15.77
N TRP A 14 5.36 4.51 -14.69
CA TRP A 14 5.93 3.17 -14.66
C TRP A 14 4.90 2.05 -14.47
N ASN A 15 3.73 2.34 -13.90
CA ASN A 15 2.62 1.40 -13.96
C ASN A 15 2.20 1.16 -15.42
N LEU A 16 2.02 2.24 -16.21
CA LEU A 16 1.70 2.12 -17.63
C LEU A 16 2.81 1.44 -18.45
N ALA A 17 4.07 1.79 -18.18
CA ALA A 17 5.22 1.22 -18.86
C ALA A 17 5.60 -0.20 -18.40
N ARG A 18 4.83 -0.82 -17.47
CA ARG A 18 5.10 -2.13 -16.89
C ARG A 18 6.53 -2.26 -16.36
N ARG A 19 6.96 -1.26 -15.59
CA ARG A 19 8.30 -1.16 -15.04
C ARG A 19 8.27 -1.35 -13.53
N ILE A 20 9.17 -2.17 -13.01
CA ILE A 20 9.28 -2.46 -11.57
C ILE A 20 9.72 -1.20 -10.85
N GLN A 21 8.91 -0.73 -9.90
CA GLN A 21 9.20 0.50 -9.15
C GLN A 21 10.00 0.22 -7.87
N GLY A 22 9.51 -0.69 -7.03
CA GLY A 22 10.11 -0.90 -5.72
C GLY A 22 10.21 0.41 -4.94
N GLN A 23 11.41 0.75 -4.48
CA GLN A 23 11.71 2.03 -3.81
C GLN A 23 12.31 3.09 -4.74
N SER A 24 12.40 2.82 -6.04
CA SER A 24 12.56 3.86 -7.06
C SER A 24 11.23 4.54 -7.35
N ASP A 25 11.25 5.72 -7.96
CA ASP A 25 10.05 6.55 -8.10
C ASP A 25 9.75 6.94 -9.55
N SER A 26 8.49 7.19 -9.82
CA SER A 26 7.94 7.62 -11.10
C SER A 26 6.74 8.55 -10.84
N PRO A 27 6.55 9.61 -11.63
CA PRO A 27 5.48 10.57 -11.40
C PRO A 27 4.09 9.95 -11.64
N LEU A 28 3.08 10.51 -10.99
CA LEU A 28 1.69 10.16 -11.29
C LEU A 28 1.33 10.56 -12.73
N THR A 29 0.50 9.73 -13.38
CA THR A 29 -0.15 10.09 -14.64
C THR A 29 -1.30 11.08 -14.41
N ALA A 30 -1.86 11.64 -15.49
CA ALA A 30 -3.09 12.41 -15.40
C ALA A 30 -4.25 11.58 -14.80
N THR A 31 -4.33 10.29 -15.18
CA THR A 31 -5.28 9.32 -14.62
C THR A 31 -5.01 9.11 -13.13
N GLY A 32 -3.77 8.93 -12.72
CA GLY A 32 -3.41 8.76 -11.30
C GLY A 32 -3.81 9.95 -10.43
N ARG A 33 -3.64 11.18 -10.93
CA ARG A 33 -4.11 12.40 -10.26
C ARG A 33 -5.63 12.45 -10.15
N LEU A 34 -6.34 12.00 -11.20
CA LEU A 34 -7.81 11.92 -11.18
C LEU A 34 -8.26 10.88 -10.15
N GLN A 35 -7.66 9.69 -10.13
CA GLN A 35 -7.92 8.64 -9.15
C GLN A 35 -7.70 9.16 -7.70
N ALA A 36 -6.63 9.92 -7.47
CA ALA A 36 -6.35 10.52 -6.16
C ALA A 36 -7.43 11.53 -5.74
N LYS A 37 -7.95 12.33 -6.67
CA LYS A 37 -9.10 13.23 -6.40
C LYS A 37 -10.37 12.46 -6.08
N GLN A 38 -10.63 11.37 -6.80
CA GLN A 38 -11.83 10.55 -6.60
C GLN A 38 -11.81 9.84 -5.23
N VAL A 39 -10.70 9.26 -4.83
CA VAL A 39 -10.59 8.68 -3.48
C VAL A 39 -10.66 9.76 -2.40
N ALA A 40 -10.12 10.97 -2.63
CA ALA A 40 -10.22 12.09 -1.71
C ALA A 40 -11.69 12.48 -1.45
N GLU A 41 -12.51 12.62 -2.50
CA GLU A 41 -13.94 12.90 -2.36
C GLU A 41 -14.70 11.73 -1.69
N ARG A 42 -14.31 10.47 -1.99
CA ARG A 42 -14.92 9.29 -1.35
C ARG A 42 -14.72 9.26 0.17
N ILE A 43 -13.53 9.64 0.65
CA ILE A 43 -13.20 9.59 2.08
C ILE A 43 -13.50 10.90 2.83
N LYS A 44 -13.94 11.94 2.16
CA LYS A 44 -14.20 13.26 2.74
C LYS A 44 -15.16 13.21 3.94
N SER A 45 -16.18 12.38 3.88
CA SER A 45 -17.17 12.18 4.94
C SER A 45 -16.68 11.27 6.08
N GLU A 46 -15.55 10.60 5.92
CA GLU A 46 -15.04 9.66 6.92
C GLU A 46 -14.37 10.37 8.11
N GLY A 47 -14.12 11.68 8.01
CA GLY A 47 -13.54 12.47 9.10
C GLY A 47 -12.07 12.13 9.35
N ILE A 48 -11.28 11.96 8.29
CA ILE A 48 -9.83 11.75 8.39
C ILE A 48 -9.17 12.88 9.16
N THR A 49 -8.33 12.53 10.11
CA THR A 49 -7.65 13.49 11.00
C THR A 49 -6.15 13.59 10.75
N HIS A 50 -5.52 12.55 10.24
CA HIS A 50 -4.08 12.47 9.97
C HIS A 50 -3.86 11.74 8.65
N ILE A 51 -2.93 12.25 7.84
CA ILE A 51 -2.46 11.55 6.65
C ILE A 51 -1.01 11.16 6.89
N ILE A 52 -0.75 9.86 6.99
CA ILE A 52 0.57 9.28 7.17
C ILE A 52 0.95 8.61 5.87
N THR A 53 2.02 9.03 5.23
CA THR A 53 2.36 8.58 3.88
C THR A 53 3.78 8.05 3.80
N SER A 54 4.01 7.06 2.94
CA SER A 54 5.35 6.75 2.47
C SER A 54 6.02 8.02 1.93
N ASP A 55 7.32 8.14 2.11
CA ASP A 55 8.12 9.30 1.65
C ASP A 55 8.50 9.23 0.16
N MET A 56 7.91 8.30 -0.61
CA MET A 56 8.08 8.19 -2.07
C MET A 56 7.23 9.25 -2.79
N GLY A 57 7.75 9.85 -3.87
CA GLY A 57 7.10 10.96 -4.58
C GLY A 57 5.67 10.66 -5.03
N ARG A 58 5.40 9.44 -5.56
CA ARG A 58 4.05 9.02 -5.97
C ARG A 58 3.05 8.96 -4.83
N THR A 59 3.48 8.56 -3.62
CA THR A 59 2.63 8.54 -2.43
C THR A 59 2.46 9.93 -1.84
N LEU A 60 3.52 10.73 -1.84
CA LEU A 60 3.47 12.14 -1.42
C LEU A 60 2.50 12.95 -2.28
N GLU A 61 2.59 12.83 -3.62
CA GLU A 61 1.68 13.55 -4.53
C GLU A 61 0.23 13.08 -4.33
N THR A 62 0.00 11.77 -4.16
CA THR A 62 -1.34 11.23 -3.84
C THR A 62 -1.85 11.79 -2.52
N ALA A 63 -1.03 11.78 -1.47
CA ALA A 63 -1.37 12.31 -0.15
C ALA A 63 -1.66 13.83 -0.18
N GLN A 64 -0.90 14.61 -0.95
CA GLN A 64 -1.13 16.06 -1.12
C GLN A 64 -2.49 16.35 -1.75
N ILE A 65 -2.88 15.58 -2.78
CA ILE A 65 -4.21 15.71 -3.39
C ILE A 65 -5.30 15.39 -2.38
N ILE A 66 -5.15 14.32 -1.60
CA ILE A 66 -6.11 13.95 -0.55
C ILE A 66 -6.16 15.03 0.55
N ALA A 67 -5.01 15.50 1.00
CA ALA A 67 -4.91 16.52 2.04
C ALA A 67 -5.61 17.83 1.64
N SER A 68 -5.56 18.21 0.36
CA SER A 68 -6.24 19.41 -0.14
C SER A 68 -7.76 19.37 0.00
N VAL A 69 -8.35 18.16 0.09
CA VAL A 69 -9.80 17.94 0.27
C VAL A 69 -10.14 17.74 1.74
N CYS A 70 -9.32 17.00 2.48
CA CYS A 70 -9.59 16.66 3.89
C CYS A 70 -9.13 17.75 4.88
N GLY A 71 -8.22 18.65 4.46
CA GLY A 71 -7.68 19.69 5.34
C GLY A 71 -6.71 19.18 6.42
N CYS A 72 -6.08 18.01 6.20
CA CYS A 72 -5.20 17.36 7.16
C CYS A 72 -3.72 17.63 6.87
N GLU A 73 -2.90 17.61 7.92
CA GLU A 73 -1.46 17.59 7.78
C GLU A 73 -0.94 16.24 7.27
N ILE A 74 0.19 16.29 6.57
CA ILE A 74 0.86 15.10 6.03
C ILE A 74 2.10 14.81 6.88
N ILE A 75 2.19 13.57 7.36
CA ILE A 75 3.34 13.03 8.10
C ILE A 75 3.98 11.96 7.24
N THR A 76 5.29 12.04 7.00
CA THR A 76 6.02 11.00 6.26
C THR A 76 6.46 9.87 7.19
N GLU A 77 6.30 8.63 6.70
CA GLU A 77 6.66 7.42 7.42
C GLU A 77 7.38 6.43 6.49
N PRO A 78 8.72 6.36 6.54
CA PRO A 78 9.50 5.49 5.64
C PRO A 78 9.17 3.99 5.76
N ARG A 79 8.63 3.54 6.90
CA ARG A 79 8.19 2.14 7.05
C ARG A 79 7.00 1.79 6.15
N LEU A 80 6.33 2.79 5.54
CA LEU A 80 5.26 2.61 4.55
C LEU A 80 5.77 2.48 3.10
N ARG A 81 7.08 2.51 2.84
CA ARG A 81 7.65 2.30 1.50
C ARG A 81 7.24 0.96 0.90
N GLU A 82 7.29 0.87 -0.43
CA GLU A 82 7.08 -0.38 -1.17
C GLU A 82 8.16 -1.42 -0.83
N LEU A 83 7.90 -2.67 -1.16
CA LEU A 83 8.91 -3.72 -1.14
C LEU A 83 10.15 -3.26 -1.91
N ASN A 84 11.32 -3.36 -1.29
CA ASN A 84 12.57 -3.08 -1.98
C ASN A 84 12.85 -4.20 -2.98
N MET A 85 12.80 -3.87 -4.28
CA MET A 85 13.00 -4.80 -5.39
C MET A 85 14.47 -4.91 -5.83
N GLY A 86 15.40 -4.31 -5.07
CA GLY A 86 16.84 -4.46 -5.26
C GLY A 86 17.28 -4.18 -6.69
N VAL A 87 18.06 -5.10 -7.26
CA VAL A 87 18.61 -4.95 -8.62
C VAL A 87 17.57 -4.93 -9.73
N LEU A 88 16.31 -5.28 -9.44
CA LEU A 88 15.23 -5.28 -10.42
C LEU A 88 14.49 -3.94 -10.51
N GLU A 89 14.77 -3.00 -9.61
CA GLU A 89 14.14 -1.68 -9.70
C GLU A 89 14.45 -1.01 -11.04
N GLN A 90 13.45 -0.31 -11.59
CA GLN A 90 13.49 0.36 -12.90
C GLN A 90 13.51 -0.58 -14.12
N ARG A 91 13.60 -1.90 -13.95
CA ARG A 91 13.56 -2.85 -15.07
C ARG A 91 12.15 -2.95 -15.65
N ALA A 92 12.06 -3.04 -16.98
CA ALA A 92 10.81 -3.42 -17.62
C ALA A 92 10.54 -4.92 -17.39
N ILE A 93 9.32 -5.28 -16.99
CA ILE A 93 8.95 -6.67 -16.66
C ILE A 93 9.25 -7.61 -17.86
N GLU A 94 8.97 -7.18 -19.07
CA GLU A 94 9.20 -7.92 -20.30
C GLU A 94 10.69 -8.13 -20.64
N SER A 95 11.61 -7.40 -19.98
CA SER A 95 13.05 -7.50 -20.18
C SER A 95 13.77 -8.36 -19.15
N LEU A 96 13.02 -9.00 -18.25
CA LEU A 96 13.60 -9.86 -17.23
C LEU A 96 14.16 -11.15 -17.83
N THR A 97 15.30 -11.58 -17.35
CA THR A 97 15.84 -12.91 -17.63
C THR A 97 15.09 -13.99 -16.89
N ALA A 98 15.22 -15.25 -17.28
CA ALA A 98 14.61 -16.38 -16.57
C ALA A 98 15.04 -16.49 -15.09
N GLU A 99 16.27 -16.10 -14.77
CA GLU A 99 16.75 -16.04 -13.39
C GLU A 99 16.08 -14.93 -12.60
N GLU A 100 15.95 -13.72 -13.18
CA GLU A 100 15.26 -12.57 -12.57
C GLU A 100 13.76 -12.85 -12.36
N GLU A 101 13.10 -13.52 -13.32
CA GLU A 101 11.72 -13.99 -13.16
C GLU A 101 11.59 -14.99 -12.00
N GLN A 102 12.57 -15.88 -11.82
CA GLN A 102 12.58 -16.83 -10.71
C GLN A 102 12.69 -16.11 -9.35
N TRP A 103 13.46 -15.03 -9.25
CA TRP A 103 13.48 -14.20 -8.03
C TRP A 103 12.12 -13.59 -7.73
N CYS A 104 11.47 -12.97 -8.73
CA CYS A 104 10.11 -12.44 -8.57
C CYS A 104 9.13 -13.53 -8.15
N LYS A 105 9.21 -14.70 -8.79
CA LYS A 105 8.37 -15.84 -8.49
C LYS A 105 8.52 -16.32 -7.04
N SER A 106 9.74 -16.36 -6.52
CA SER A 106 9.99 -16.77 -5.14
C SER A 106 9.30 -15.86 -4.10
N LEU A 107 9.14 -14.56 -4.41
CA LEU A 107 8.38 -13.63 -3.57
C LEU A 107 6.87 -13.84 -3.67
N ILE A 108 6.37 -14.17 -4.86
CA ILE A 108 4.93 -14.37 -5.12
C ILE A 108 4.45 -15.71 -4.55
N ASP A 109 5.22 -16.78 -4.78
CA ASP A 109 4.89 -18.15 -4.35
C ASP A 109 5.10 -18.36 -2.84
N GLY A 110 5.63 -17.34 -2.14
CA GLY A 110 5.84 -17.42 -0.70
C GLY A 110 7.01 -18.30 -0.29
N THR A 111 8.06 -18.39 -1.12
CA THR A 111 9.29 -19.08 -0.74
C THR A 111 9.91 -18.41 0.49
N ARG A 112 10.07 -19.19 1.59
CA ARG A 112 10.63 -18.68 2.84
C ARG A 112 12.02 -18.11 2.62
N GLY A 113 12.25 -16.85 3.03
CA GLY A 113 13.49 -16.14 2.80
C GLY A 113 13.74 -15.74 1.33
N GLY A 114 12.74 -15.90 0.44
CA GLY A 114 12.82 -15.43 -0.94
C GLY A 114 13.15 -13.94 -0.99
N ARG A 115 14.15 -13.59 -1.80
CA ARG A 115 14.67 -12.22 -1.88
C ARG A 115 15.28 -11.97 -3.25
N ILE A 116 15.05 -10.78 -3.77
CA ILE A 116 15.81 -10.26 -4.91
C ILE A 116 17.18 -9.76 -4.39
N PRO A 117 18.29 -9.95 -5.11
CA PRO A 117 19.58 -9.41 -4.69
C PRO A 117 19.51 -7.91 -4.35
N ASN A 118 20.04 -7.51 -3.20
CA ASN A 118 19.96 -6.17 -2.61
C ASN A 118 18.52 -5.68 -2.29
N GLY A 119 17.54 -6.57 -2.35
CA GLY A 119 16.15 -6.27 -2.02
C GLY A 119 15.76 -6.68 -0.61
N GLU A 120 14.48 -6.61 -0.33
CA GLU A 120 13.83 -6.91 0.95
C GLU A 120 13.10 -8.27 0.87
N SER A 121 13.04 -9.00 1.97
CA SER A 121 12.18 -10.18 2.09
C SER A 121 10.76 -9.81 2.49
N MET A 122 9.81 -10.72 2.27
CA MET A 122 8.42 -10.51 2.70
C MET A 122 8.29 -10.43 4.23
N GLU A 123 9.14 -11.12 5.00
CA GLU A 123 9.16 -11.05 6.46
C GLU A 123 9.61 -9.68 6.97
N GLU A 124 10.60 -9.08 6.34
CA GLU A 124 11.06 -7.72 6.65
C GLU A 124 9.96 -6.70 6.33
N LEU A 125 9.34 -6.81 5.15
CA LEU A 125 8.20 -5.97 4.76
C LEU A 125 7.04 -6.09 5.76
N TYR A 126 6.63 -7.32 6.12
CA TYR A 126 5.59 -7.57 7.10
C TYR A 126 5.90 -6.91 8.44
N THR A 127 7.13 -7.00 8.88
CA THR A 127 7.55 -6.47 10.19
C THR A 127 7.46 -4.94 10.22
N ARG A 128 8.04 -4.26 9.22
CA ARG A 128 8.03 -2.79 9.20
C ARG A 128 6.64 -2.19 8.94
N MET A 129 5.85 -2.80 8.04
CA MET A 129 4.50 -2.33 7.75
C MET A 129 3.58 -2.45 8.98
N PHE A 130 3.69 -3.57 9.71
CA PHE A 130 2.90 -3.76 10.92
C PHE A 130 3.35 -2.83 12.06
N ALA A 131 4.64 -2.53 12.16
CA ALA A 131 5.15 -1.53 13.10
C ALA A 131 4.63 -0.12 12.77
N ALA A 132 4.53 0.25 11.48
CA ALA A 132 3.93 1.51 11.06
C ALA A 132 2.42 1.58 11.40
N LEU A 133 1.68 0.49 11.18
CA LEU A 133 0.27 0.43 11.56
C LEU A 133 0.09 0.56 13.09
N ASN A 134 0.90 -0.16 13.87
CA ASN A 134 0.82 -0.12 15.34
C ASN A 134 1.13 1.26 15.91
N SER A 135 1.97 2.08 15.27
CA SER A 135 2.21 3.45 15.74
C SER A 135 0.96 4.35 15.67
N CYS A 136 -0.07 3.94 14.92
CA CYS A 136 -1.37 4.65 14.96
C CYS A 136 -2.09 4.49 16.29
N LEU A 137 -1.75 3.49 17.12
CA LEU A 137 -2.33 3.29 18.45
C LEU A 137 -1.90 4.39 19.44
N ASP A 138 -0.81 5.10 19.15
CA ASP A 138 -0.29 6.19 19.98
C ASP A 138 -0.94 7.54 19.63
N LEU A 139 -1.81 7.59 18.62
CA LEU A 139 -2.53 8.79 18.24
C LEU A 139 -3.62 9.13 19.27
N PRO A 140 -4.01 10.41 19.41
CA PRO A 140 -5.07 10.83 20.31
C PRO A 140 -6.38 10.06 20.09
N GLU A 141 -7.15 9.88 21.16
CA GLU A 141 -8.47 9.24 21.09
C GLU A 141 -9.39 9.99 20.08
N GLY A 142 -10.14 9.22 19.29
CA GLY A 142 -10.98 9.77 18.23
C GLY A 142 -10.25 10.04 16.91
N SER A 143 -8.93 9.79 16.82
CA SER A 143 -8.19 9.89 15.58
C SER A 143 -8.70 8.91 14.53
N ARG A 144 -8.65 9.35 13.26
CA ARG A 144 -8.94 8.54 12.06
C ARG A 144 -7.80 8.73 11.06
N PRO A 145 -6.69 8.00 11.20
CA PRO A 145 -5.57 8.11 10.30
C PRO A 145 -5.84 7.45 8.96
N LEU A 146 -5.28 8.06 7.90
CA LEU A 146 -5.18 7.51 6.55
C LEU A 146 -3.70 7.19 6.28
N LEU A 147 -3.40 5.94 5.95
CA LEU A 147 -2.08 5.53 5.47
C LEU A 147 -2.07 5.52 3.94
N VAL A 148 -1.18 6.29 3.32
CA VAL A 148 -0.95 6.27 1.87
C VAL A 148 0.34 5.50 1.58
N SER A 149 0.22 4.39 0.85
CA SER A 149 1.33 3.48 0.62
C SER A 149 1.22 2.80 -0.76
N HIS A 150 1.70 1.58 -0.90
CA HIS A 150 1.92 0.90 -2.16
C HIS A 150 1.20 -0.45 -2.22
N GLY A 151 1.23 -1.08 -3.38
CA GLY A 151 0.44 -2.27 -3.65
C GLY A 151 0.88 -3.49 -2.85
N ILE A 152 2.16 -3.89 -2.95
CA ILE A 152 2.68 -5.06 -2.22
C ILE A 152 2.71 -4.77 -0.72
N ALA A 153 3.11 -3.57 -0.33
CA ALA A 153 3.19 -3.16 1.07
C ALA A 153 1.83 -3.25 1.78
N LEU A 154 0.77 -2.70 1.19
CA LEU A 154 -0.57 -2.75 1.78
C LEU A 154 -1.20 -4.13 1.70
N SER A 155 -1.03 -4.87 0.59
CA SER A 155 -1.56 -6.23 0.50
C SER A 155 -0.92 -7.16 1.52
N SER A 156 0.39 -6.99 1.78
CA SER A 156 1.10 -7.74 2.80
C SER A 156 0.64 -7.38 4.22
N LEU A 157 0.40 -6.09 4.49
CA LEU A 157 -0.14 -5.64 5.77
C LEU A 157 -1.52 -6.26 6.05
N ILE A 158 -2.43 -6.20 5.08
CA ILE A 158 -3.77 -6.78 5.18
C ILE A 158 -3.68 -8.30 5.38
N SER A 159 -2.82 -8.98 4.61
CA SER A 159 -2.58 -10.44 4.77
C SER A 159 -2.10 -10.78 6.17
N ARG A 160 -1.19 -10.00 6.74
CA ARG A 160 -0.71 -10.18 8.12
C ARG A 160 -1.82 -10.04 9.16
N ILE A 161 -2.70 -9.03 9.00
CA ILE A 161 -3.86 -8.84 9.90
C ILE A 161 -4.79 -10.05 9.85
N MET A 162 -4.98 -10.64 8.66
CA MET A 162 -5.76 -11.87 8.47
C MET A 162 -5.07 -13.14 8.96
N GLY A 163 -3.87 -13.05 9.54
CA GLY A 163 -3.12 -14.19 10.06
C GLY A 163 -2.41 -15.03 8.98
N VAL A 164 -2.29 -14.50 7.75
CA VAL A 164 -1.57 -15.17 6.66
C VAL A 164 -0.06 -15.01 6.89
N PRO A 165 0.72 -16.09 6.92
CA PRO A 165 2.18 -16.00 7.06
C PRO A 165 2.84 -15.27 5.90
N ALA A 166 3.96 -14.57 6.16
CA ALA A 166 4.71 -13.80 5.15
C ALA A 166 5.21 -14.65 3.96
N TYR A 167 5.43 -15.93 4.20
CA TYR A 167 5.86 -16.92 3.20
C TYR A 167 4.69 -17.70 2.57
N SER A 168 3.48 -17.14 2.58
CA SER A 168 2.36 -17.71 1.84
C SER A 168 2.25 -17.11 0.45
N GLU A 169 1.69 -17.88 -0.48
CA GLU A 169 1.37 -17.39 -1.81
C GLU A 169 0.51 -16.11 -1.74
N ARG A 170 0.91 -15.08 -2.47
CA ARG A 170 0.22 -13.80 -2.46
C ARG A 170 -1.06 -13.87 -3.30
N ARG A 171 -2.22 -13.67 -2.64
CA ARG A 171 -3.55 -13.77 -3.26
C ARG A 171 -4.40 -12.51 -3.15
N LEU A 172 -3.88 -11.43 -2.57
CA LEU A 172 -4.55 -10.14 -2.48
C LEU A 172 -3.86 -9.13 -3.38
N ARG A 173 -4.63 -8.49 -4.26
CA ARG A 173 -4.18 -7.39 -5.12
C ARG A 173 -4.96 -6.13 -4.79
N LEU A 174 -4.26 -5.01 -4.73
CA LEU A 174 -4.85 -3.70 -4.52
C LEU A 174 -4.59 -2.84 -5.74
N ARG A 175 -5.64 -2.27 -6.31
CA ARG A 175 -5.54 -1.36 -7.47
C ARG A 175 -5.10 0.04 -7.06
N ASN A 176 -4.59 0.83 -8.00
CA ASN A 176 -4.24 2.22 -7.74
C ASN A 176 -5.44 2.99 -7.17
N CYS A 177 -5.21 3.80 -6.14
CA CYS A 177 -6.22 4.51 -5.36
C CYS A 177 -7.35 3.63 -4.81
N SER A 178 -7.15 2.31 -4.68
CA SER A 178 -8.08 1.48 -3.92
C SER A 178 -8.08 1.88 -2.45
N LEU A 179 -9.26 1.83 -1.84
CA LEU A 179 -9.49 2.13 -0.44
C LEU A 179 -9.69 0.84 0.36
N SER A 180 -9.03 0.74 1.49
CA SER A 180 -9.26 -0.33 2.47
C SER A 180 -9.41 0.28 3.86
N ARG A 181 -10.06 -0.44 4.78
CA ARG A 181 -10.18 -0.04 6.19
C ARG A 181 -9.84 -1.20 7.10
N VAL A 182 -9.05 -0.91 8.12
CA VAL A 182 -8.74 -1.83 9.22
C VAL A 182 -9.08 -1.16 10.54
N ASP A 183 -9.66 -1.91 11.46
CA ASP A 183 -10.11 -1.41 12.75
C ASP A 183 -9.33 -2.12 13.88
N TYR A 184 -8.93 -1.37 14.89
CA TYR A 184 -8.38 -1.95 16.11
C TYR A 184 -9.46 -2.02 17.18
N GLN A 185 -9.68 -3.21 17.70
CA GLN A 185 -10.67 -3.42 18.72
C GLN A 185 -10.19 -4.37 19.82
N ASN A 186 -10.78 -4.20 21.01
CA ASN A 186 -10.68 -5.15 22.09
C ASN A 186 -12.10 -5.67 22.36
N SER A 187 -12.38 -6.89 21.99
CA SER A 187 -13.72 -7.49 22.09
C SER A 187 -13.65 -8.82 22.82
N PRO A 188 -14.57 -9.08 23.77
CA PRO A 188 -14.66 -10.39 24.41
C PRO A 188 -15.21 -11.49 23.47
N TRP A 189 -15.78 -11.10 22.32
CA TRP A 189 -16.47 -12.02 21.39
C TRP A 189 -15.73 -12.23 20.06
N LEU A 190 -14.77 -11.37 19.74
CA LEU A 190 -13.98 -11.43 18.53
C LEU A 190 -12.49 -11.45 18.88
N ALA A 191 -11.64 -11.82 17.94
CA ALA A 191 -10.20 -11.69 18.12
C ALA A 191 -9.86 -10.24 18.46
N SER A 192 -9.14 -10.03 19.57
CA SER A 192 -8.62 -8.71 19.93
C SER A 192 -7.47 -8.33 19.00
N GLY A 193 -7.37 -7.05 18.67
CA GLY A 193 -6.33 -6.49 17.80
C GLY A 193 -6.90 -5.92 16.51
N TRP A 194 -6.08 -5.99 15.46
CA TRP A 194 -6.47 -5.49 14.14
C TRP A 194 -7.39 -6.45 13.41
N ILE A 195 -8.43 -5.93 12.79
CA ILE A 195 -9.34 -6.66 11.89
C ILE A 195 -9.43 -5.93 10.56
N VAL A 196 -9.68 -6.66 9.48
CA VAL A 196 -9.92 -6.09 8.15
C VAL A 196 -11.42 -5.88 7.98
N GLU A 197 -11.84 -4.63 7.85
CA GLU A 197 -13.24 -4.27 7.65
C GLU A 197 -13.61 -4.27 6.15
N THR A 198 -12.75 -3.67 5.33
CA THR A 198 -12.87 -3.69 3.86
C THR A 198 -11.50 -3.76 3.22
N ALA A 199 -11.39 -4.37 2.05
CA ALA A 199 -10.14 -4.45 1.30
C ALA A 199 -10.34 -4.17 -0.19
N GLY A 200 -9.60 -3.18 -0.73
CA GLY A 200 -9.49 -2.94 -2.16
C GLY A 200 -10.72 -2.35 -2.82
N GLU A 201 -11.56 -1.57 -2.11
CA GLU A 201 -12.71 -0.85 -2.69
C GLU A 201 -12.24 0.11 -3.79
N VAL A 202 -12.93 0.07 -4.94
CA VAL A 202 -12.65 0.91 -6.12
C VAL A 202 -13.92 1.51 -6.73
N THR A 203 -15.06 1.45 -6.04
CA THR A 203 -16.36 1.89 -6.55
C THR A 203 -16.43 3.40 -6.82
N HIS A 204 -15.54 4.18 -6.22
CA HIS A 204 -15.37 5.61 -6.43
C HIS A 204 -14.61 5.97 -7.71
N LEU A 205 -13.94 5.00 -8.37
CA LEU A 205 -13.14 5.25 -9.55
C LEU A 205 -13.99 5.14 -10.83
N THR A 206 -13.91 6.16 -11.67
CA THR A 206 -14.64 6.21 -12.96
C THR A 206 -13.82 5.61 -14.12
N GLN A 207 -12.51 5.44 -13.94
CA GLN A 207 -11.59 4.84 -14.90
C GLN A 207 -11.09 3.48 -14.38
N PRO A 208 -10.80 2.50 -15.25
CA PRO A 208 -10.14 1.29 -14.83
C PRO A 208 -8.86 1.61 -14.06
N ALA A 209 -8.71 1.02 -12.89
CA ALA A 209 -7.49 1.16 -12.09
C ALA A 209 -6.59 -0.04 -12.37
N LEU A 210 -5.31 0.20 -12.60
CA LEU A 210 -4.31 -0.85 -12.81
C LEU A 210 -3.99 -1.55 -11.49
N ASP A 211 -3.75 -2.85 -11.55
CA ASP A 211 -3.11 -3.60 -10.49
C ASP A 211 -1.59 -3.71 -10.72
N GLU A 212 -0.90 -4.38 -9.82
CA GLU A 212 0.56 -4.52 -9.87
C GLU A 212 1.07 -5.41 -11.01
N GLN A 213 0.18 -6.21 -11.63
CA GLN A 213 0.55 -7.10 -12.74
C GLN A 213 0.18 -6.51 -14.09
N GLN A 214 -0.66 -5.48 -14.10
CA GLN A 214 -1.04 -4.75 -15.30
C GLN A 214 -0.24 -3.46 -15.46
N GLY A 215 0.49 -3.09 -14.41
CA GLY A 215 1.38 -1.94 -14.38
C GLY A 215 2.81 -2.33 -14.06
#